data_c383c54980d06dbd22be9f2594a5d2ab
#
_entry.id   c383c54980d06dbd22be9f2594a5d2ab
#
_cell.length_a   1.000
_cell.length_b   1.000
_cell.length_c   1.000
_cell.angle_alpha   90.00
_cell.angle_beta   90.00
_cell.angle_gamma   90.00
#
_symmetry.space_group_name_H-M   'P 1'
#
loop_
_entity.id
_entity.type
_entity.pdbx_description
1 polymer ?
#
loop_
_entity_poly.entity_id
_entity_poly.type
_entity_poly.pdbx_seq_one_letter_code
_entity_poly.pdbx_strand_id
1 'polypeptide(L)'
;ADVANEFLAFIGSDPLVIHNASFDMAFINAELTRIDRPVLAMSQSIDTLVMARKKFPGAQANLDALCRRFEIDNTHRNWHGALLDADLLASVYIELLGGRQPGLLLDAEQKPKNKALQGEVFEDSYLGSNVKNIRAIRAHAPTEDELKAHKKFVALLKDPVWNR
;
A
#
# COMPACT_ATOMS: atom_id res chain seq x y z
N ALA A 1 21.05 -27.90 -5.24
CA ALA A 1 20.64 -28.11 -3.83
C ALA A 1 21.08 -26.91 -2.96
N ASP A 2 22.31 -26.42 -3.10
CA ASP A 2 22.89 -25.39 -2.23
C ASP A 2 22.18 -24.03 -2.41
N VAL A 3 21.98 -23.58 -3.64
CA VAL A 3 21.26 -22.34 -3.99
C VAL A 3 19.82 -22.34 -3.43
N ALA A 4 19.12 -23.47 -3.45
CA ALA A 4 17.77 -23.54 -2.94
C ALA A 4 17.71 -23.40 -1.41
N ASN A 5 18.70 -23.96 -0.69
CA ASN A 5 18.79 -23.81 0.75
C ASN A 5 19.12 -22.36 1.15
N GLU A 6 20.04 -21.72 0.43
CA GLU A 6 20.36 -20.29 0.61
C GLU A 6 19.15 -19.39 0.31
N PHE A 7 18.42 -19.69 -0.77
CA PHE A 7 17.20 -18.99 -1.12
C PHE A 7 16.13 -19.12 -0.03
N LEU A 8 15.84 -20.33 0.44
CA LEU A 8 14.87 -20.57 1.51
C LEU A 8 15.28 -19.90 2.83
N ALA A 9 16.58 -19.91 3.15
CA ALA A 9 17.08 -19.22 4.32
C ALA A 9 16.97 -17.71 4.20
N PHE A 10 17.18 -17.16 2.99
CA PHE A 10 17.10 -15.74 2.71
C PHE A 10 15.65 -15.21 2.81
N ILE A 11 14.70 -15.92 2.21
CA ILE A 11 13.30 -15.46 2.22
C ILE A 11 12.61 -15.67 3.58
N GLY A 12 12.99 -16.71 4.32
CA GLY A 12 12.37 -17.05 5.61
C GLY A 12 10.85 -17.11 5.53
N SER A 13 10.19 -16.33 6.39
CA SER A 13 8.73 -16.15 6.42
C SER A 13 8.25 -14.86 5.75
N ASP A 14 9.16 -14.08 5.17
CA ASP A 14 8.83 -12.79 4.58
C ASP A 14 8.03 -12.94 3.29
N PRO A 15 7.11 -12.01 2.99
CA PRO A 15 6.33 -12.06 1.78
C PRO A 15 7.19 -11.76 0.54
N LEU A 16 6.97 -12.53 -0.52
CA LEU A 16 7.63 -12.35 -1.81
C LEU A 16 6.80 -11.41 -2.69
N VAL A 17 7.35 -10.26 -3.03
CA VAL A 17 6.71 -9.33 -3.98
C VAL A 17 7.03 -9.77 -5.41
N ILE A 18 6.00 -10.17 -6.14
CA ILE A 18 6.14 -10.75 -7.47
C ILE A 18 5.13 -10.11 -8.43
N HIS A 19 5.52 -9.97 -9.70
CA HIS A 19 4.59 -9.51 -10.74
C HIS A 19 4.05 -10.70 -11.52
N ASN A 20 2.76 -11.03 -11.37
CA ASN A 20 2.14 -12.26 -11.81
C ASN A 20 2.60 -13.49 -11.01
N ALA A 21 2.41 -13.42 -9.70
CA ALA A 21 2.95 -14.37 -8.73
C ALA A 21 2.58 -15.84 -9.01
N SER A 22 1.42 -16.11 -9.60
CA SER A 22 1.00 -17.48 -9.92
C SER A 22 1.98 -18.20 -10.85
N PHE A 23 2.63 -17.48 -11.77
CA PHE A 23 3.61 -18.03 -12.70
C PHE A 23 4.91 -18.41 -11.96
N ASP A 24 5.52 -17.44 -11.28
CA ASP A 24 6.80 -17.64 -10.62
C ASP A 24 6.71 -18.64 -9.45
N MET A 25 5.63 -18.57 -8.66
CA MET A 25 5.41 -19.50 -7.56
C MET A 25 5.23 -20.94 -8.06
N ALA A 26 4.61 -21.15 -9.23
CA ALA A 26 4.51 -22.48 -9.82
C ALA A 26 5.89 -23.04 -10.18
N PHE A 27 6.77 -22.23 -10.78
CA PHE A 27 8.13 -22.64 -11.11
C PHE A 27 8.98 -22.92 -9.85
N ILE A 28 8.96 -21.98 -8.90
CA ILE A 28 9.71 -22.15 -7.63
C ILE A 28 9.27 -23.45 -6.94
N ASN A 29 7.97 -23.68 -6.83
CA ASN A 29 7.45 -24.87 -6.15
C ASN A 29 7.75 -26.17 -6.93
N ALA A 30 7.77 -26.13 -8.25
CA ALA A 30 8.19 -27.27 -9.06
C ALA A 30 9.65 -27.63 -8.81
N GLU A 31 10.54 -26.63 -8.75
CA GLU A 31 11.96 -26.86 -8.45
C GLU A 31 12.19 -27.32 -7.01
N LEU A 32 11.48 -26.75 -6.03
CA LEU A 32 11.55 -27.20 -4.63
C LEU A 32 11.08 -28.65 -4.49
N THR A 33 10.02 -29.04 -5.18
CA THR A 33 9.52 -30.43 -5.19
C THR A 33 10.55 -31.40 -5.77
N ARG A 34 11.29 -31.00 -6.82
CA ARG A 34 12.33 -31.86 -7.43
C ARG A 34 13.49 -32.20 -6.48
N ILE A 35 13.70 -31.37 -5.47
CA ILE A 35 14.80 -31.54 -4.51
C ILE A 35 14.29 -31.91 -3.11
N ASP A 36 13.06 -32.42 -3.00
CA ASP A 36 12.38 -32.79 -1.77
C ASP A 36 12.40 -31.70 -0.70
N ARG A 37 12.11 -30.44 -1.11
CA ARG A 37 11.97 -29.30 -0.20
C ARG A 37 10.52 -28.90 -0.04
N PRO A 38 10.14 -28.30 1.11
CA PRO A 38 8.80 -27.77 1.32
C PRO A 38 8.45 -26.74 0.26
N VAL A 39 7.23 -26.79 -0.27
CA VAL A 39 6.71 -25.80 -1.19
C VAL A 39 6.27 -24.52 -0.45
N LEU A 40 6.38 -23.39 -1.11
CA LEU A 40 5.94 -22.11 -0.60
C LEU A 40 4.43 -21.93 -0.81
N ALA A 41 3.74 -21.42 0.20
CA ALA A 41 2.32 -21.11 0.10
C ALA A 41 2.08 -19.88 -0.78
N MET A 42 1.00 -19.86 -1.56
CA MET A 42 0.61 -18.65 -2.33
C MET A 42 0.35 -17.44 -1.44
N SER A 43 -0.08 -17.64 -0.20
CA SER A 43 -0.26 -16.58 0.80
C SER A 43 1.04 -15.88 1.21
N GLN A 44 2.20 -16.47 0.92
CA GLN A 44 3.51 -15.85 1.11
C GLN A 44 3.89 -14.94 -0.07
N SER A 45 3.05 -14.80 -1.09
CA SER A 45 3.31 -13.92 -2.22
C SER A 45 2.39 -12.71 -2.25
N ILE A 46 2.93 -11.56 -2.63
CA ILE A 46 2.20 -10.33 -2.95
C ILE A 46 2.24 -10.14 -4.45
N ASP A 47 1.10 -10.27 -5.12
CA ASP A 47 1.01 -10.14 -6.58
C ASP A 47 0.73 -8.68 -6.98
N THR A 48 1.76 -8.01 -7.50
CA THR A 48 1.65 -6.62 -7.96
C THR A 48 0.78 -6.46 -9.20
N LEU A 49 0.60 -7.53 -10.04
CA LEU A 49 -0.31 -7.51 -11.17
C LEU A 49 -1.77 -7.42 -10.71
N VAL A 50 -2.12 -8.20 -9.67
CA VAL A 50 -3.46 -8.16 -9.06
C VAL A 50 -3.71 -6.80 -8.43
N MET A 51 -2.73 -6.25 -7.68
CA MET A 51 -2.81 -4.92 -7.11
C MET A 51 -3.03 -3.85 -8.17
N ALA A 52 -2.25 -3.88 -9.26
CA ALA A 52 -2.35 -2.93 -10.36
C ALA A 52 -3.71 -2.99 -11.04
N ARG A 53 -4.23 -4.19 -11.33
CA ARG A 53 -5.57 -4.38 -11.92
C ARG A 53 -6.69 -3.87 -11.03
N LYS A 54 -6.55 -4.04 -9.72
CA LYS A 54 -7.51 -3.49 -8.73
C LYS A 54 -7.47 -1.97 -8.68
N LYS A 55 -6.27 -1.37 -8.72
CA LYS A 55 -6.07 0.09 -8.65
C LYS A 55 -6.43 0.79 -9.97
N PHE A 56 -6.21 0.12 -11.11
CA PHE A 56 -6.41 0.67 -12.46
C PHE A 56 -7.22 -0.31 -13.34
N PRO A 57 -8.52 -0.47 -13.11
CA PRO A 57 -9.35 -1.39 -13.89
C PRO A 57 -9.32 -1.06 -15.39
N GLY A 58 -9.14 -2.07 -16.25
CA GLY A 58 -9.10 -1.92 -17.70
C GLY A 58 -7.81 -1.37 -18.29
N ALA A 59 -6.84 -0.95 -17.45
CA ALA A 59 -5.55 -0.46 -17.94
C ALA A 59 -4.53 -1.59 -18.13
N GLN A 60 -3.53 -1.33 -18.98
CA GLN A 60 -2.36 -2.20 -19.06
C GLN A 60 -1.62 -2.24 -17.73
N ALA A 61 -1.31 -3.44 -17.26
CA ALA A 61 -0.71 -3.67 -15.95
C ALA A 61 0.61 -4.45 -16.01
N ASN A 62 1.26 -4.52 -17.18
CA ASN A 62 2.62 -5.06 -17.27
C ASN A 62 3.63 -4.07 -16.62
N LEU A 63 4.81 -4.55 -16.26
CA LEU A 63 5.82 -3.77 -15.55
C LEU A 63 6.19 -2.48 -16.27
N ASP A 64 6.36 -2.51 -17.62
CA ASP A 64 6.66 -1.33 -18.42
C ASP A 64 5.55 -0.29 -18.42
N ALA A 65 4.29 -0.74 -18.47
CA ALA A 65 3.14 0.16 -18.42
C ALA A 65 3.01 0.81 -17.03
N LEU A 66 3.34 0.08 -15.97
CA LEU A 66 3.36 0.60 -14.61
C LEU A 66 4.52 1.58 -14.40
N CYS A 67 5.73 1.28 -14.88
CA CYS A 67 6.85 2.22 -14.83
C CYS A 67 6.49 3.54 -15.54
N ARG A 68 5.93 3.47 -16.75
CA ARG A 68 5.49 4.69 -17.47
C ARG A 68 4.41 5.46 -16.73
N ARG A 69 3.48 4.77 -16.09
CA ARG A 69 2.37 5.39 -15.32
C ARG A 69 2.87 6.13 -14.08
N PHE A 70 3.87 5.57 -13.40
CA PHE A 70 4.44 6.13 -12.18
C PHE A 70 5.68 6.98 -12.44
N GLU A 71 5.99 7.26 -13.72
CA GLU A 71 7.17 8.07 -14.13
C GLU A 71 8.48 7.49 -13.59
N ILE A 72 8.56 6.16 -13.49
CA ILE A 72 9.77 5.45 -13.09
C ILE A 72 10.64 5.27 -14.33
N ASP A 73 11.89 5.72 -14.24
CA ASP A 73 12.86 5.60 -15.34
C ASP A 73 13.20 4.13 -15.59
N ASN A 74 12.83 3.63 -16.77
CA ASN A 74 13.14 2.29 -17.23
C ASN A 74 14.03 2.28 -18.49
N THR A 75 14.71 3.39 -18.80
CA THR A 75 15.53 3.53 -20.01
C THR A 75 16.69 2.54 -20.07
N HIS A 76 17.20 2.11 -18.92
CA HIS A 76 18.29 1.13 -18.82
C HIS A 76 17.84 -0.32 -19.01
N ARG A 77 16.54 -0.57 -19.24
CA ARG A 77 15.97 -1.92 -19.41
C ARG A 77 16.26 -2.58 -20.77
N ASN A 78 17.12 -1.97 -21.60
CA ASN A 78 17.55 -2.56 -22.89
C ASN A 78 18.24 -3.94 -22.75
N TRP A 79 18.71 -4.26 -21.56
CA TRP A 79 19.23 -5.56 -21.15
C TRP A 79 18.33 -6.09 -20.03
N HIS A 80 17.51 -7.09 -20.34
CA HIS A 80 16.63 -7.75 -19.35
C HIS A 80 17.47 -8.45 -18.28
N GLY A 81 17.95 -7.67 -17.32
CA GLY A 81 18.64 -8.18 -16.14
C GLY A 81 17.67 -8.40 -15.00
N ALA A 82 17.65 -9.62 -14.43
CA ALA A 82 16.76 -9.95 -13.34
C ALA A 82 16.83 -8.98 -12.15
N LEU A 83 18.03 -8.46 -11.85
CA LEU A 83 18.23 -7.46 -10.79
C LEU A 83 17.59 -6.12 -11.13
N LEU A 84 17.70 -5.66 -12.38
CA LEU A 84 17.07 -4.41 -12.81
C LEU A 84 15.54 -4.52 -12.78
N ASP A 85 15.01 -5.65 -13.23
CA ASP A 85 13.56 -5.90 -13.17
C ASP A 85 13.06 -5.96 -11.71
N ALA A 86 13.87 -6.49 -10.79
CA ALA A 86 13.55 -6.49 -9.36
C ALA A 86 13.55 -5.07 -8.76
N ASP A 87 14.50 -4.20 -9.11
CA ASP A 87 14.55 -2.81 -8.67
C ASP A 87 13.36 -1.99 -9.20
N LEU A 88 13.03 -2.18 -10.47
CA LEU A 88 11.85 -1.56 -11.07
C LEU A 88 10.56 -2.04 -10.39
N LEU A 89 10.47 -3.35 -10.11
CA LEU A 89 9.33 -3.93 -9.40
C LEU A 89 9.19 -3.37 -7.99
N ALA A 90 10.30 -3.23 -7.25
CA ALA A 90 10.31 -2.63 -5.93
C ALA A 90 9.78 -1.19 -5.95
N SER A 91 10.24 -0.39 -6.94
CA SER A 91 9.78 0.99 -7.13
C SER A 91 8.28 1.04 -7.46
N VAL A 92 7.82 0.20 -8.39
CA VAL A 92 6.39 0.07 -8.75
C VAL A 92 5.55 -0.36 -7.55
N TYR A 93 6.03 -1.28 -6.72
CA TYR A 93 5.32 -1.75 -5.55
C TYR A 93 5.09 -0.62 -4.53
N ILE A 94 6.12 0.22 -4.28
CA ILE A 94 5.98 1.39 -3.40
C ILE A 94 4.90 2.34 -3.93
N GLU A 95 4.87 2.60 -5.25
CA GLU A 95 3.86 3.47 -5.87
C GLU A 95 2.45 2.85 -5.85
N LEU A 96 2.35 1.53 -5.95
CA LEU A 96 1.07 0.83 -5.79
C LEU A 96 0.51 0.95 -4.37
N LEU A 97 1.37 0.96 -3.35
CA LEU A 97 1.00 1.18 -1.95
C LEU A 97 0.60 2.63 -1.63
N GLY A 98 0.81 3.57 -2.53
CA GLY A 98 0.46 4.98 -2.31
C GLY A 98 1.63 5.95 -2.46
N GLY A 99 2.79 5.45 -2.92
CA GLY A 99 3.99 6.25 -3.15
C GLY A 99 4.76 6.60 -1.86
N ARG A 100 5.79 7.41 -2.01
CA ARG A 100 6.63 7.88 -0.90
C ARG A 100 5.92 8.88 0.02
N GLN A 101 4.80 9.45 -0.42
CA GLN A 101 3.92 10.23 0.44
C GLN A 101 2.75 9.34 0.87
N PRO A 102 2.66 8.96 2.16
CA PRO A 102 1.42 8.39 2.67
C PRO A 102 0.32 9.43 2.40
N GLY A 103 -0.70 9.03 1.63
CA GLY A 103 -1.83 9.91 1.35
C GLY A 103 -2.37 10.44 2.67
N LEU A 104 -2.57 11.74 2.76
CA LEU A 104 -3.32 12.34 3.85
C LEU A 104 -4.76 11.83 3.69
N LEU A 105 -5.06 10.68 4.29
CA LEU A 105 -6.45 10.23 4.44
C LEU A 105 -7.11 11.20 5.42
N LEU A 106 -7.62 12.29 4.88
CA LEU A 106 -8.68 13.01 5.57
C LEU A 106 -9.85 12.03 5.61
N ASP A 107 -10.14 11.49 6.78
CA ASP A 107 -11.32 10.68 7.04
C ASP A 107 -12.57 11.49 6.63
N ALA A 108 -12.93 11.38 5.36
CA ALA A 108 -14.24 11.78 4.93
C ALA A 108 -15.19 10.68 5.40
N GLU A 109 -15.81 10.94 6.55
CA GLU A 109 -16.99 10.29 7.14
C GLU A 109 -17.43 8.98 6.45
N GLN A 110 -16.88 7.85 6.86
CA GLN A 110 -17.51 6.58 6.61
C GLN A 110 -18.70 6.45 7.56
N LYS A 111 -19.88 6.87 7.09
CA LYS A 111 -21.14 6.45 7.72
C LYS A 111 -21.17 4.93 7.76
N PRO A 112 -21.38 4.30 8.92
CA PRO A 112 -21.45 2.84 9.02
C PRO A 112 -22.70 2.36 8.27
N LYS A 113 -22.54 1.82 7.07
CA LYS A 113 -23.55 0.98 6.45
C LYS A 113 -23.43 -0.40 7.07
N ASN A 114 -24.20 -0.65 8.12
CA ASN A 114 -24.50 -2.00 8.59
C ASN A 114 -25.04 -2.83 7.42
N LYS A 115 -24.22 -3.75 6.93
CA LYS A 115 -24.69 -4.92 6.22
C LYS A 115 -23.79 -6.08 6.60
N ALA A 116 -24.35 -6.93 7.46
CA ALA A 116 -23.76 -8.21 7.83
C ALA A 116 -23.50 -9.05 6.57
N LEU A 117 -22.23 -9.32 6.29
CA LEU A 117 -21.80 -10.45 5.49
C LEU A 117 -20.64 -11.07 6.25
N GLN A 118 -20.89 -12.26 6.77
CA GLN A 118 -19.90 -13.19 7.28
C GLN A 118 -18.93 -13.53 6.15
N GLY A 119 -17.62 -13.42 6.40
CA GLY A 119 -16.60 -13.83 5.46
C GLY A 119 -15.29 -13.13 5.74
N GLU A 120 -14.42 -13.83 6.46
CA GLU A 120 -12.96 -13.73 6.51
C GLU A 120 -12.35 -12.37 6.87
N VAL A 121 -11.99 -12.30 8.13
CA VAL A 121 -11.13 -11.27 8.73
C VAL A 121 -9.73 -11.41 8.13
N PHE A 122 -9.37 -10.53 7.21
CA PHE A 122 -7.97 -10.25 6.94
C PHE A 122 -7.44 -9.44 8.13
N GLU A 123 -6.78 -10.12 9.05
CA GLU A 123 -6.01 -9.44 10.08
C GLU A 123 -4.91 -8.61 9.42
N ASP A 124 -5.04 -7.31 9.59
CA ASP A 124 -4.09 -6.28 9.16
C ASP A 124 -2.89 -6.28 10.13
N SER A 125 -2.07 -7.35 10.08
CA SER A 125 -0.95 -7.59 11.00
C SER A 125 0.35 -6.85 10.62
N TYR A 126 0.34 -6.02 9.60
CA TYR A 126 1.58 -5.40 9.07
C TYR A 126 1.85 -3.97 9.55
N LEU A 127 0.98 -3.39 10.35
CA LEU A 127 1.30 -2.15 11.07
C LEU A 127 1.75 -2.52 12.48
N GLY A 128 3.06 -2.55 12.67
CA GLY A 128 3.67 -2.72 13.97
C GLY A 128 2.93 -1.90 15.02
N SER A 129 2.54 -2.55 16.10
CA SER A 129 1.80 -2.01 17.23
C SER A 129 2.57 -0.91 17.97
N ASN A 130 2.78 0.23 17.30
CA ASN A 130 2.98 1.48 17.97
C ASN A 130 1.60 2.08 18.24
N VAL A 131 0.94 1.58 19.26
CA VAL A 131 -0.17 2.29 19.90
C VAL A 131 0.44 3.59 20.43
N LYS A 132 0.50 4.60 19.55
CA LYS A 132 0.77 5.97 19.99
C LYS A 132 -0.34 6.28 20.98
N ASN A 133 0.05 6.49 22.24
CA ASN A 133 -0.85 7.04 23.25
C ASN A 133 -1.62 8.20 22.62
N ILE A 134 -2.88 7.95 22.29
CA ILE A 134 -3.78 8.99 21.80
C ILE A 134 -3.83 10.02 22.91
N ARG A 135 -3.23 11.18 22.67
CA ARG A 135 -3.25 12.26 23.64
C ARG A 135 -4.71 12.62 23.91
N ALA A 136 -5.05 12.73 25.18
CA ALA A 136 -6.36 13.20 25.59
C ALA A 136 -6.70 14.50 24.86
N ILE A 137 -7.93 14.59 24.34
CA ILE A 137 -8.43 15.79 23.66
C ILE A 137 -8.26 16.96 24.62
N ARG A 138 -7.43 17.94 24.24
CA ARG A 138 -7.27 19.16 25.04
C ARG A 138 -8.51 20.02 24.79
N ALA A 139 -9.19 20.39 25.85
CA ALA A 139 -10.21 21.42 25.79
C ALA A 139 -9.53 22.72 25.33
N HIS A 140 -9.85 23.19 24.15
CA HIS A 140 -9.37 24.45 23.61
C HIS A 140 -10.56 25.42 23.60
N ALA A 141 -10.61 26.31 24.57
CA ALA A 141 -11.54 27.42 24.57
C ALA A 141 -10.82 28.64 23.96
N PRO A 142 -11.45 29.35 23.01
CA PRO A 142 -10.88 30.57 22.44
C PRO A 142 -10.74 31.65 23.52
N THR A 143 -9.68 32.44 23.43
CA THR A 143 -9.46 33.57 24.32
C THR A 143 -10.47 34.71 24.05
N GLU A 144 -10.68 35.60 25.02
CA GLU A 144 -11.58 36.74 24.84
C GLU A 144 -11.18 37.65 23.66
N ASP A 145 -9.87 37.78 23.42
CA ASP A 145 -9.37 38.60 22.32
C ASP A 145 -9.61 37.94 20.94
N GLU A 146 -9.48 36.61 20.87
CA GLU A 146 -9.84 35.84 19.69
C GLU A 146 -11.35 35.93 19.39
N LEU A 147 -12.18 35.85 20.42
CA LEU A 147 -13.64 36.03 20.27
C LEU A 147 -14.00 37.44 19.81
N LYS A 148 -13.34 38.46 20.32
CA LYS A 148 -13.54 39.85 19.87
C LYS A 148 -13.09 40.03 18.43
N ALA A 149 -11.93 39.47 18.05
CA ALA A 149 -11.42 39.53 16.67
C ALA A 149 -12.36 38.80 15.72
N HIS A 150 -12.82 37.59 16.09
CA HIS A 150 -13.78 36.84 15.31
C HIS A 150 -15.10 37.60 15.11
N LYS A 151 -15.68 38.16 16.16
CA LYS A 151 -16.90 38.98 16.04
C LYS A 151 -16.73 40.16 15.11
N LYS A 152 -15.60 40.89 15.18
CA LYS A 152 -15.29 41.99 14.25
C LYS A 152 -15.18 41.48 12.83
N PHE A 153 -14.54 40.37 12.59
CA PHE A 153 -14.41 39.79 11.25
C PHE A 153 -15.77 39.35 10.68
N VAL A 154 -16.57 38.63 11.47
CA VAL A 154 -17.92 38.19 11.05
C VAL A 154 -18.84 39.38 10.72
N ALA A 155 -18.70 40.51 11.46
CA ALA A 155 -19.50 41.74 11.16
C ALA A 155 -19.15 42.40 9.83
N LEU A 156 -17.97 42.13 9.25
CA LEU A 156 -17.56 42.64 7.93
C LEU A 156 -18.08 41.78 6.77
N LEU A 157 -18.55 40.54 7.07
CA LEU A 157 -19.03 39.64 6.05
C LEU A 157 -20.50 39.92 5.69
N LYS A 158 -20.80 39.88 4.40
CA LYS A 158 -22.15 40.01 3.88
C LYS A 158 -22.88 38.67 4.02
N ASP A 159 -23.86 38.55 4.93
CA ASP A 159 -24.64 37.35 5.25
C ASP A 159 -23.79 36.16 5.78
N PRO A 160 -23.14 36.32 6.95
CA PRO A 160 -22.29 35.28 7.50
C PRO A 160 -23.08 34.07 8.01
N VAL A 161 -22.67 32.90 7.59
CA VAL A 161 -23.28 31.58 7.97
C VAL A 161 -23.28 31.37 9.49
N TRP A 162 -22.36 31.98 10.22
CA TRP A 162 -22.23 31.86 11.68
C TRP A 162 -23.29 32.60 12.49
N ASN A 163 -24.14 33.40 11.85
CA ASN A 163 -25.24 34.12 12.51
C ASN A 163 -26.61 33.47 12.27
N ARG A 164 -26.62 32.24 11.69
CA ARG A 164 -27.86 31.48 11.44
C ARG A 164 -28.14 30.49 12.53
#